data_4ad1ab774c59e5181054c0e0c23185e5
#
_entry.id   4ad1ab774c59e5181054c0e0c23185e5
#
_cell.length_a   1.000
_cell.length_b   1.000
_cell.length_c   1.000
_cell.angle_alpha   90.00
_cell.angle_beta   90.00
_cell.angle_gamma   90.00
#
_symmetry.space_group_name_H-M   'P 1'
#
loop_
_entity.id
_entity.type
_entity.pdbx_description
1 polymer ?
#
loop_
_entity_poly.entity_id
_entity_poly.type
_entity_poly.pdbx_seq_one_letter_code
_entity_poly.pdbx_strand_id
1 'polypeptide(L)'
;QMLKLLEDGSVNQKESLISIITTAGFNLNGPCYKEYEYCINILEGGIDNDEYFIYIAQMDKEDDIWDAKNWVKANPLVAKLPQGIENLKRFAKEAKEKGGDDLRNFITKSLNEWYKFSDNQYLNLDKWKECASDLTLENFRGRECGLGLDLSSGGDLTSGVLEFPYEEKGEIKYFFQQQSFMPIKRMSEHIKTDKAPYDTWANEGLITLTETLG
;
A
#
# COMPACT_ATOMS: atom_id res chain seq x y z
N GLN A 1 -10.64 5.38 17.23
CA GLN A 1 -10.99 5.85 18.61
C GLN A 1 -12.19 6.79 18.60
N MET A 2 -12.27 7.81 17.72
CA MET A 2 -13.35 8.80 17.72
C MET A 2 -14.73 8.17 17.39
N LEU A 3 -14.83 7.33 16.38
CA LEU A 3 -16.09 6.63 16.04
C LEU A 3 -16.60 5.82 17.23
N LYS A 4 -15.74 5.01 17.84
CA LYS A 4 -16.07 4.22 19.03
C LYS A 4 -16.60 5.07 20.18
N LEU A 5 -16.04 6.25 20.42
CA LEU A 5 -16.52 7.18 21.44
C LEU A 5 -17.93 7.73 21.13
N LEU A 6 -18.23 7.96 19.85
CA LEU A 6 -19.57 8.41 19.44
C LEU A 6 -20.59 7.28 19.60
N GLU A 7 -20.25 6.06 19.23
CA GLU A 7 -21.07 4.87 19.43
C GLU A 7 -21.34 4.63 20.91
N ASP A 8 -20.31 4.63 21.75
CA ASP A 8 -20.45 4.44 23.21
C ASP A 8 -21.27 5.57 23.85
N GLY A 9 -21.16 6.81 23.33
CA GLY A 9 -21.97 7.95 23.79
C GLY A 9 -23.46 7.87 23.40
N SER A 10 -23.77 7.11 22.33
CA SER A 10 -25.15 6.98 21.84
C SER A 10 -25.98 5.90 22.53
N VAL A 11 -25.39 5.04 23.35
CA VAL A 11 -26.03 3.86 23.99
C VAL A 11 -27.30 4.21 24.76
N ASN A 12 -27.37 5.40 25.35
CA ASN A 12 -28.53 5.85 26.12
C ASN A 12 -29.59 6.62 25.31
N GLN A 13 -29.39 6.77 24.01
CA GLN A 13 -30.33 7.44 23.12
C GLN A 13 -31.32 6.43 22.54
N LYS A 14 -32.62 6.77 22.49
CA LYS A 14 -33.65 5.89 21.90
C LYS A 14 -33.46 5.75 20.37
N GLU A 15 -33.08 6.85 19.76
CA GLU A 15 -32.81 6.94 18.32
C GLU A 15 -31.51 7.72 18.15
N SER A 16 -30.49 7.07 17.60
CA SER A 16 -29.21 7.71 17.27
C SER A 16 -28.87 7.45 15.82
N LEU A 17 -28.30 8.45 15.16
CA LEU A 17 -27.80 8.34 13.81
C LEU A 17 -26.34 8.82 13.75
N ILE A 18 -25.45 7.95 13.35
CA ILE A 18 -24.07 8.31 13.03
C ILE A 18 -23.94 8.25 11.51
N SER A 19 -23.64 9.40 10.89
CA SER A 19 -23.43 9.51 9.45
C SER A 19 -21.94 9.73 9.16
N ILE A 20 -21.36 8.85 8.36
CA ILE A 20 -19.96 8.92 7.94
C ILE A 20 -19.94 9.22 6.46
N ILE A 21 -19.29 10.33 6.06
CA ILE A 21 -19.10 10.72 4.67
C ILE A 21 -17.60 10.86 4.45
N THR A 22 -17.05 10.09 3.51
CA THR A 22 -15.62 10.07 3.23
C THR A 22 -15.35 9.72 1.76
N THR A 23 -14.11 9.90 1.34
CA THR A 23 -13.57 9.35 0.10
C THR A 23 -12.54 8.29 0.42
N ALA A 24 -12.16 7.51 -0.57
CA ALA A 24 -11.01 6.60 -0.48
C ALA A 24 -9.73 7.38 -0.14
N GLY A 25 -8.73 6.66 0.32
CA GLY A 25 -7.45 7.20 0.71
C GLY A 25 -6.29 6.25 0.36
N PHE A 26 -5.17 6.46 1.02
CA PHE A 26 -3.95 5.67 0.80
C PHE A 26 -3.49 4.90 2.05
N ASN A 27 -4.12 5.15 3.22
CA ASN A 27 -3.79 4.43 4.45
C ASN A 27 -4.66 3.19 4.61
N LEU A 28 -4.23 2.08 4.03
CA LEU A 28 -4.91 0.78 4.08
C LEU A 28 -4.90 0.12 5.47
N ASN A 29 -4.10 0.63 6.41
CA ASN A 29 -4.09 0.17 7.81
C ASN A 29 -4.94 1.06 8.73
N GLY A 30 -5.54 2.11 8.17
CA GLY A 30 -6.31 3.09 8.91
C GLY A 30 -7.73 2.61 9.27
N PRO A 31 -8.38 3.26 10.25
CA PRO A 31 -9.74 2.91 10.66
C PRO A 31 -10.77 3.07 9.53
N CYS A 32 -10.59 4.03 8.65
CA CYS A 32 -11.49 4.28 7.53
C CYS A 32 -11.46 3.14 6.49
N TYR A 33 -10.29 2.56 6.23
CA TYR A 33 -10.19 1.41 5.35
C TYR A 33 -10.82 0.16 5.95
N LYS A 34 -10.62 -0.08 7.26
CA LYS A 34 -11.28 -1.18 7.97
C LYS A 34 -12.79 -1.06 7.94
N GLU A 35 -13.31 0.15 8.09
CA GLU A 35 -14.73 0.43 7.97
C GLU A 35 -15.25 0.18 6.56
N TYR A 36 -14.49 0.58 5.55
CA TYR A 36 -14.77 0.28 4.15
C TYR A 36 -14.82 -1.24 3.90
N GLU A 37 -13.85 -2.02 4.40
CA GLU A 37 -13.85 -3.49 4.28
C GLU A 37 -15.09 -4.11 4.95
N TYR A 38 -15.49 -3.61 6.10
CA TYR A 38 -16.72 -4.03 6.77
C TYR A 38 -17.96 -3.72 5.92
N CYS A 39 -18.04 -2.51 5.35
CA CYS A 39 -19.12 -2.12 4.44
C CYS A 39 -19.20 -3.03 3.20
N ILE A 40 -18.07 -3.34 2.58
CA ILE A 40 -18.02 -4.26 1.42
C ILE A 40 -18.53 -5.64 1.81
N ASN A 41 -18.12 -6.18 2.96
CA ASN A 41 -18.58 -7.49 3.44
C ASN A 41 -20.11 -7.54 3.64
N ILE A 42 -20.73 -6.46 4.10
CA ILE A 42 -22.19 -6.37 4.21
C ILE A 42 -22.83 -6.36 2.81
N LEU A 43 -22.31 -5.52 1.90
CA LEU A 43 -22.85 -5.40 0.54
C LEU A 43 -22.72 -6.70 -0.28
N GLU A 44 -21.69 -7.48 -0.04
CA GLU A 44 -21.46 -8.79 -0.66
C GLU A 44 -22.22 -9.93 0.03
N GLY A 45 -22.95 -9.64 1.12
CA GLY A 45 -23.75 -10.62 1.84
C GLY A 45 -22.95 -11.54 2.77
N GLY A 46 -21.68 -11.21 3.06
CA GLY A 46 -20.86 -11.95 4.03
C GLY A 46 -21.23 -11.67 5.48
N ILE A 47 -21.82 -10.51 5.75
CA ILE A 47 -22.30 -10.07 7.07
C ILE A 47 -23.73 -9.55 6.90
N ASP A 48 -24.63 -10.00 7.77
CA ASP A 48 -26.01 -9.52 7.83
C ASP A 48 -26.10 -8.38 8.86
N ASN A 49 -26.41 -7.15 8.39
CA ASN A 49 -26.58 -5.99 9.25
C ASN A 49 -27.53 -4.96 8.63
N ASP A 50 -28.82 -5.11 8.93
CA ASP A 50 -29.90 -4.24 8.42
C ASP A 50 -29.90 -2.82 9.03
N GLU A 51 -29.14 -2.59 10.10
CA GLU A 51 -29.03 -1.27 10.75
C GLU A 51 -27.98 -0.38 10.08
N TYR A 52 -27.23 -0.94 9.09
CA TYR A 52 -26.11 -0.26 8.45
C TYR A 52 -26.46 0.15 7.03
N PHE A 53 -26.85 1.40 6.82
CA PHE A 53 -27.04 1.93 5.46
C PHE A 53 -25.70 2.24 4.80
N ILE A 54 -25.45 1.64 3.62
CA ILE A 54 -24.19 1.77 2.90
C ILE A 54 -24.45 2.24 1.47
N TYR A 55 -23.71 3.27 1.06
CA TYR A 55 -23.64 3.70 -0.33
C TYR A 55 -22.19 3.99 -0.71
N ILE A 56 -21.68 3.24 -1.69
CA ILE A 56 -20.31 3.38 -2.19
C ILE A 56 -20.38 3.64 -3.70
N ALA A 57 -19.87 4.79 -4.13
CA ALA A 57 -19.67 5.13 -5.53
C ALA A 57 -18.16 5.16 -5.83
N GLN A 58 -17.67 4.14 -6.50
CA GLN A 58 -16.24 3.96 -6.79
C GLN A 58 -16.04 3.31 -8.16
N MET A 59 -14.80 3.34 -8.67
CA MET A 59 -14.40 2.56 -9.83
C MET A 59 -14.37 1.06 -9.49
N ASP A 60 -14.59 0.20 -10.47
CA ASP A 60 -14.35 -1.22 -10.34
C ASP A 60 -12.86 -1.52 -10.54
N LYS A 61 -12.35 -2.60 -9.90
CA LYS A 61 -10.92 -2.95 -9.92
C LYS A 61 -10.37 -3.20 -11.32
N GLU A 62 -11.22 -3.65 -12.25
CA GLU A 62 -10.83 -3.99 -13.63
C GLU A 62 -10.99 -2.80 -14.60
N ASP A 63 -11.49 -1.66 -14.12
CA ASP A 63 -11.72 -0.50 -14.95
C ASP A 63 -10.39 0.22 -15.28
N ASP A 64 -10.25 0.64 -16.53
CA ASP A 64 -9.18 1.58 -16.89
C ASP A 64 -9.47 2.94 -16.26
N ILE A 65 -8.59 3.37 -15.36
CA ILE A 65 -8.67 4.65 -14.63
C ILE A 65 -8.58 5.87 -15.57
N TRP A 66 -8.09 5.69 -16.80
CA TRP A 66 -7.95 6.76 -17.79
C TRP A 66 -9.13 6.83 -18.78
N ASP A 67 -10.03 5.83 -18.78
CA ASP A 67 -11.24 5.90 -19.62
C ASP A 67 -12.35 6.67 -18.89
N ALA A 68 -12.65 7.87 -19.42
CA ALA A 68 -13.66 8.75 -18.87
C ALA A 68 -15.08 8.14 -18.79
N LYS A 69 -15.36 7.07 -19.55
CA LYS A 69 -16.65 6.35 -19.50
C LYS A 69 -16.86 5.66 -18.17
N ASN A 70 -15.78 5.22 -17.53
CA ASN A 70 -15.83 4.51 -16.25
C ASN A 70 -16.05 5.46 -15.06
N TRP A 71 -15.66 6.74 -15.20
CA TRP A 71 -15.69 7.70 -14.08
C TRP A 71 -17.09 7.99 -13.54
N VAL A 72 -18.14 7.73 -14.33
CA VAL A 72 -19.53 7.87 -13.88
C VAL A 72 -19.84 6.98 -12.67
N LYS A 73 -19.17 5.83 -12.53
CA LYS A 73 -19.34 4.92 -11.41
C LYS A 73 -18.96 5.58 -10.07
N ALA A 74 -17.83 6.28 -10.06
CA ALA A 74 -17.37 7.04 -8.88
C ALA A 74 -18.01 8.43 -8.78
N ASN A 75 -18.58 8.97 -9.86
CA ASN A 75 -19.08 10.34 -9.93
C ASN A 75 -20.51 10.44 -10.52
N PRO A 76 -21.50 9.70 -9.98
CA PRO A 76 -22.84 9.60 -10.59
C PRO A 76 -23.58 10.94 -10.66
N LEU A 77 -23.34 11.86 -9.74
CA LEU A 77 -23.93 13.21 -9.74
C LEU A 77 -23.15 14.17 -10.65
N VAL A 78 -21.81 14.16 -10.56
CA VAL A 78 -20.94 15.01 -11.37
C VAL A 78 -21.13 14.72 -12.86
N ALA A 79 -21.32 13.44 -13.22
CA ALA A 79 -21.56 13.04 -14.60
C ALA A 79 -22.85 13.61 -15.20
N LYS A 80 -23.80 14.04 -14.38
CA LYS A 80 -25.04 14.70 -14.82
C LYS A 80 -24.91 16.21 -15.02
N LEU A 81 -23.80 16.81 -14.55
CA LEU A 81 -23.54 18.23 -14.70
C LEU A 81 -22.94 18.52 -16.08
N PRO A 82 -23.34 19.61 -16.77
CA PRO A 82 -22.88 19.93 -18.13
C PRO A 82 -21.36 19.94 -18.31
N GLN A 83 -20.62 20.36 -17.28
CA GLN A 83 -19.15 20.45 -17.31
C GLN A 83 -18.45 19.43 -16.37
N GLY A 84 -19.20 18.54 -15.75
CA GLY A 84 -18.66 17.65 -14.74
C GLY A 84 -17.54 16.74 -15.28
N ILE A 85 -17.81 16.02 -16.35
CA ILE A 85 -16.83 15.14 -17.00
C ILE A 85 -15.65 15.92 -17.58
N GLU A 86 -15.87 17.10 -18.14
CA GLU A 86 -14.78 17.93 -18.68
C GLU A 86 -13.82 18.41 -17.56
N ASN A 87 -14.34 18.72 -16.39
CA ASN A 87 -13.50 19.03 -15.22
C ASN A 87 -12.68 17.80 -14.78
N LEU A 88 -13.29 16.61 -14.76
CA LEU A 88 -12.57 15.37 -14.43
C LEU A 88 -11.48 15.07 -15.47
N LYS A 89 -11.72 15.31 -16.77
CA LYS A 89 -10.69 15.16 -17.81
C LYS A 89 -9.49 16.07 -17.57
N ARG A 90 -9.72 17.30 -17.11
CA ARG A 90 -8.64 18.22 -16.75
C ARG A 90 -7.80 17.65 -15.58
N PHE A 91 -8.46 17.19 -14.51
CA PHE A 91 -7.75 16.57 -13.38
C PHE A 91 -6.98 15.31 -13.78
N ALA A 92 -7.58 14.46 -14.63
CA ALA A 92 -6.91 13.28 -15.17
C ALA A 92 -5.66 13.65 -16.00
N LYS A 93 -5.74 14.70 -16.82
CA LYS A 93 -4.60 15.19 -17.58
C LYS A 93 -3.48 15.67 -16.67
N GLU A 94 -3.80 16.51 -15.68
CA GLU A 94 -2.82 16.99 -14.70
C GLU A 94 -2.17 15.83 -13.92
N ALA A 95 -2.98 14.87 -13.47
CA ALA A 95 -2.51 13.68 -12.78
C ALA A 95 -1.54 12.84 -13.64
N LYS A 96 -1.83 12.70 -14.94
CA LYS A 96 -0.99 11.95 -15.88
C LYS A 96 0.33 12.65 -16.18
N GLU A 97 0.31 13.99 -16.27
CA GLU A 97 1.48 14.81 -16.59
C GLU A 97 2.41 15.00 -15.38
N LYS A 98 1.85 15.25 -14.21
CA LYS A 98 2.63 15.56 -12.99
C LYS A 98 2.96 14.33 -12.15
N GLY A 99 2.09 13.30 -12.14
CA GLY A 99 2.25 12.12 -11.28
C GLY A 99 2.12 12.47 -9.78
N GLY A 100 2.79 11.69 -8.93
CA GLY A 100 2.91 11.98 -7.49
C GLY A 100 1.57 12.26 -6.80
N ASP A 101 1.49 13.39 -6.11
CA ASP A 101 0.31 13.81 -5.35
C ASP A 101 -0.92 14.09 -6.21
N ASP A 102 -0.72 14.62 -7.43
CA ASP A 102 -1.83 14.89 -8.35
C ASP A 102 -2.46 13.57 -8.81
N LEU A 103 -1.66 12.56 -9.13
CA LEU A 103 -2.14 11.22 -9.47
C LEU A 103 -2.86 10.56 -8.28
N ARG A 104 -2.27 10.62 -7.09
CA ARG A 104 -2.88 10.11 -5.85
C ARG A 104 -4.23 10.76 -5.59
N ASN A 105 -4.31 12.07 -5.68
CA ASN A 105 -5.55 12.82 -5.46
C ASN A 105 -6.60 12.47 -6.52
N PHE A 106 -6.22 12.31 -7.76
CA PHE A 106 -7.14 11.89 -8.81
C PHE A 106 -7.73 10.50 -8.53
N ILE A 107 -6.89 9.52 -8.21
CA ILE A 107 -7.34 8.15 -7.91
C ILE A 107 -8.21 8.11 -6.65
N THR A 108 -7.78 8.72 -5.55
CA THR A 108 -8.50 8.60 -4.27
C THR A 108 -9.72 9.49 -4.17
N LYS A 109 -9.68 10.72 -4.71
CA LYS A 109 -10.76 11.69 -4.53
C LYS A 109 -11.71 11.78 -5.73
N SER A 110 -11.18 11.59 -6.95
CA SER A 110 -12.01 11.67 -8.15
C SER A 110 -12.54 10.31 -8.58
N LEU A 111 -11.79 9.23 -8.38
CA LEU A 111 -12.22 7.87 -8.73
C LEU A 111 -12.69 7.06 -7.52
N ASN A 112 -12.51 7.60 -6.32
CA ASN A 112 -12.86 6.98 -5.04
C ASN A 112 -12.31 5.56 -4.88
N GLU A 113 -11.08 5.36 -5.34
CA GLU A 113 -10.38 4.09 -5.31
C GLU A 113 -9.29 4.12 -4.23
N TRP A 114 -9.22 3.07 -3.42
CA TRP A 114 -8.16 2.94 -2.43
C TRP A 114 -6.82 2.67 -3.11
N TYR A 115 -5.89 3.58 -2.92
CA TYR A 115 -4.61 3.54 -3.58
C TYR A 115 -3.49 3.27 -2.60
N LYS A 116 -2.76 2.18 -2.82
CA LYS A 116 -1.59 1.86 -2.03
C LYS A 116 -0.44 2.77 -2.47
N PHE A 117 -0.34 3.92 -1.85
CA PHE A 117 0.72 4.88 -2.11
C PHE A 117 1.69 4.91 -0.93
N SER A 118 2.97 4.82 -1.22
CA SER A 118 4.03 5.14 -0.28
C SER A 118 4.65 6.46 -0.71
N ASP A 119 4.55 7.50 0.11
CA ASP A 119 5.19 8.80 -0.15
C ASP A 119 6.72 8.67 -0.31
N ASN A 120 7.27 7.57 0.20
CA ASN A 120 8.68 7.20 0.14
C ASN A 120 8.93 5.99 -0.77
N GLN A 121 8.10 5.77 -1.79
CA GLN A 121 8.36 4.67 -2.72
C GLN A 121 9.63 4.97 -3.53
N TYR A 122 10.76 4.48 -3.04
CA TYR A 122 12.08 4.64 -3.68
C TYR A 122 12.16 3.89 -5.01
N LEU A 123 11.46 2.75 -5.12
CA LEU A 123 11.48 1.89 -6.31
C LEU A 123 10.09 1.81 -6.97
N ASN A 124 10.06 1.80 -8.29
CA ASN A 124 8.86 1.43 -9.03
C ASN A 124 8.58 -0.07 -8.83
N LEU A 125 7.47 -0.40 -8.13
CA LEU A 125 7.16 -1.78 -7.77
C LEU A 125 6.88 -2.69 -8.98
N ASP A 126 6.37 -2.15 -10.08
CA ASP A 126 6.10 -2.96 -11.27
C ASP A 126 7.42 -3.35 -11.93
N LYS A 127 8.35 -2.40 -12.09
CA LYS A 127 9.72 -2.69 -12.54
C LYS A 127 10.47 -3.61 -11.58
N TRP A 128 10.24 -3.46 -10.27
CA TRP A 128 10.82 -4.36 -9.27
C TRP A 128 10.33 -5.79 -9.45
N LYS A 129 9.03 -5.99 -9.70
CA LYS A 129 8.46 -7.32 -9.98
C LYS A 129 9.00 -7.94 -11.26
N GLU A 130 9.26 -7.12 -12.29
CA GLU A 130 9.89 -7.59 -13.54
C GLU A 130 11.32 -8.09 -13.32
N CYS A 131 12.00 -7.70 -12.25
CA CYS A 131 13.32 -8.18 -11.87
C CYS A 131 13.30 -9.55 -11.18
N ALA A 132 12.12 -10.12 -10.90
CA ALA A 132 12.04 -11.44 -10.28
C ALA A 132 12.64 -12.52 -11.18
N SER A 133 13.42 -13.43 -10.60
CA SER A 133 14.01 -14.57 -11.30
C SER A 133 14.06 -15.80 -10.40
N ASP A 134 14.16 -16.98 -10.99
CA ASP A 134 14.32 -18.25 -10.27
C ASP A 134 15.78 -18.54 -9.90
N LEU A 135 16.70 -17.59 -10.16
CA LEU A 135 18.11 -17.73 -9.80
C LEU A 135 18.31 -17.69 -8.29
N THR A 136 19.25 -18.47 -7.82
CA THR A 136 19.65 -18.58 -6.41
C THR A 136 21.15 -18.41 -6.25
N LEU A 137 21.64 -18.23 -5.03
CA LEU A 137 23.09 -18.18 -4.75
C LEU A 137 23.86 -19.41 -5.27
N GLU A 138 23.23 -20.58 -5.32
CA GLU A 138 23.87 -21.80 -5.84
C GLU A 138 24.26 -21.69 -7.32
N ASN A 139 23.51 -20.90 -8.10
CA ASN A 139 23.84 -20.66 -9.52
C ASN A 139 25.13 -19.83 -9.69
N PHE A 140 25.57 -19.14 -8.64
CA PHE A 140 26.74 -18.26 -8.64
C PHE A 140 27.90 -18.76 -7.77
N ARG A 141 27.82 -19.99 -7.29
CA ARG A 141 28.86 -20.58 -6.44
C ARG A 141 30.22 -20.57 -7.11
N GLY A 142 31.24 -20.03 -6.42
CA GLY A 142 32.61 -19.92 -6.93
C GLY A 142 32.85 -18.79 -7.93
N ARG A 143 31.87 -17.92 -8.15
CA ARG A 143 32.03 -16.69 -8.95
C ARG A 143 32.48 -15.52 -8.09
N GLU A 144 33.13 -14.56 -8.72
CA GLU A 144 33.44 -13.27 -8.09
C GLU A 144 32.14 -12.49 -7.87
N CYS A 145 32.04 -11.75 -6.75
CA CYS A 145 30.90 -10.92 -6.42
C CYS A 145 31.34 -9.60 -5.81
N GLY A 146 30.51 -8.59 -5.98
CA GLY A 146 30.54 -7.35 -5.20
C GLY A 146 29.88 -7.59 -3.83
N LEU A 147 30.44 -7.03 -2.74
CA LEU A 147 29.83 -7.01 -1.41
C LEU A 147 29.57 -5.56 -1.01
N GLY A 148 28.29 -5.23 -0.81
CA GLY A 148 27.85 -4.00 -0.17
C GLY A 148 27.46 -4.25 1.27
N LEU A 149 27.90 -3.39 2.19
CA LEU A 149 27.50 -3.44 3.61
C LEU A 149 26.96 -2.08 4.06
N ASP A 150 25.82 -2.12 4.70
CA ASP A 150 25.23 -1.00 5.42
C ASP A 150 25.17 -1.35 6.91
N LEU A 151 26.01 -0.68 7.71
CA LEU A 151 26.17 -0.97 9.12
C LEU A 151 25.39 0.05 9.95
N SER A 152 24.36 -0.43 10.63
CA SER A 152 23.58 0.42 11.54
C SER A 152 24.27 0.60 12.88
N SER A 153 24.28 1.82 13.38
CA SER A 153 24.71 2.15 14.74
C SER A 153 23.59 2.08 15.79
N GLY A 154 22.40 1.59 15.42
CA GLY A 154 21.37 1.31 16.38
C GLY A 154 19.94 1.74 16.07
N GLY A 155 19.69 2.45 14.98
CA GLY A 155 18.34 2.89 14.58
C GLY A 155 17.74 2.10 13.44
N ASP A 156 18.56 1.48 12.60
CA ASP A 156 18.15 0.78 11.38
C ASP A 156 18.60 -0.68 11.38
N LEU A 157 18.21 -1.42 10.33
CA LEU A 157 18.74 -2.75 10.04
C LEU A 157 20.20 -2.65 9.60
N THR A 158 21.04 -3.58 10.05
CA THR A 158 22.31 -3.85 9.37
C THR A 158 22.06 -4.73 8.18
N SER A 159 22.53 -4.36 6.99
CA SER A 159 22.26 -5.10 5.76
C SER A 159 23.55 -5.41 4.99
N GLY A 160 23.59 -6.61 4.41
CA GLY A 160 24.61 -7.03 3.48
C GLY A 160 23.98 -7.42 2.15
N VAL A 161 24.60 -7.02 1.04
CA VAL A 161 24.16 -7.33 -0.32
C VAL A 161 25.32 -7.94 -1.09
N LEU A 162 25.07 -9.08 -1.71
CA LEU A 162 25.97 -9.69 -2.72
C LEU A 162 25.45 -9.37 -4.10
N GLU A 163 26.33 -8.92 -4.98
CA GLU A 163 26.05 -8.61 -6.38
C GLU A 163 26.87 -9.53 -7.29
N PHE A 164 26.19 -10.23 -8.19
CA PHE A 164 26.82 -11.14 -9.15
C PHE A 164 26.48 -10.69 -10.58
N PRO A 165 27.45 -10.20 -11.37
CA PRO A 165 27.24 -9.95 -12.78
C PRO A 165 27.16 -11.28 -13.55
N TYR A 166 26.22 -11.35 -14.49
CA TYR A 166 26.11 -12.51 -15.41
C TYR A 166 25.58 -12.06 -16.77
N GLU A 167 25.86 -12.85 -17.78
CA GLU A 167 25.39 -12.59 -19.14
C GLU A 167 24.15 -13.44 -19.45
N GLU A 168 23.11 -12.80 -19.97
CA GLU A 168 21.92 -13.47 -20.48
C GLU A 168 21.53 -12.85 -21.83
N LYS A 169 21.46 -13.66 -22.88
CA LYS A 169 21.07 -13.23 -24.24
C LYS A 169 21.92 -12.09 -24.82
N GLY A 170 23.18 -12.01 -24.42
CA GLY A 170 24.12 -10.96 -24.88
C GLY A 170 24.05 -9.66 -24.08
N GLU A 171 23.25 -9.62 -23.02
CA GLU A 171 23.13 -8.48 -22.08
C GLU A 171 23.75 -8.86 -20.73
N ILE A 172 24.43 -7.88 -20.12
CA ILE A 172 24.94 -8.04 -18.76
C ILE A 172 23.79 -7.74 -17.79
N LYS A 173 23.47 -8.70 -16.93
CA LYS A 173 22.52 -8.60 -15.85
C LYS A 173 23.22 -8.78 -14.52
N TYR A 174 22.54 -8.39 -13.45
CA TYR A 174 23.06 -8.48 -12.09
C TYR A 174 22.06 -9.23 -11.22
N PHE A 175 22.54 -10.27 -10.56
CA PHE A 175 21.78 -10.95 -9.51
C PHE A 175 22.18 -10.38 -8.16
N PHE A 176 21.19 -10.00 -7.35
CA PHE A 176 21.38 -9.45 -6.02
C PHE A 176 20.79 -10.38 -4.98
N GLN A 177 21.56 -10.66 -3.94
CA GLN A 177 21.08 -11.34 -2.74
C GLN A 177 21.34 -10.45 -1.54
N GLN A 178 20.26 -10.04 -0.87
CA GLN A 178 20.32 -9.24 0.34
C GLN A 178 20.00 -10.09 1.58
N GLN A 179 20.67 -9.80 2.68
CA GLN A 179 20.31 -10.26 4.00
C GLN A 179 20.40 -9.10 5.00
N SER A 180 19.34 -8.91 5.77
CA SER A 180 19.27 -7.89 6.83
C SER A 180 19.28 -8.53 8.20
N PHE A 181 19.83 -7.82 9.18
CA PHE A 181 20.03 -8.31 10.55
C PHE A 181 19.48 -7.29 11.55
N MET A 182 18.87 -7.79 12.63
CA MET A 182 18.35 -6.98 13.74
C MET A 182 18.62 -7.69 15.08
N PRO A 183 19.08 -6.97 16.13
CA PRO A 183 19.14 -7.53 17.47
C PRO A 183 17.74 -7.84 18.01
N ILE A 184 17.52 -9.08 18.47
CA ILE A 184 16.21 -9.54 18.98
C ILE A 184 15.66 -8.64 20.09
N LYS A 185 16.55 -8.09 20.93
CA LYS A 185 16.18 -7.21 22.06
C LYS A 185 15.57 -5.86 21.60
N ARG A 186 15.83 -5.45 20.36
CA ARG A 186 15.32 -4.18 19.79
C ARG A 186 14.04 -4.36 19.00
N MET A 187 13.72 -5.56 18.55
CA MET A 187 12.60 -5.84 17.67
C MET A 187 11.27 -5.29 18.21
N SER A 188 10.98 -5.50 19.49
CA SER A 188 9.70 -5.06 20.10
C SER A 188 9.56 -3.53 20.19
N GLU A 189 10.67 -2.81 20.29
CA GLU A 189 10.70 -1.35 20.27
C GLU A 189 10.50 -0.84 18.84
N HIS A 190 11.24 -1.39 17.88
CA HIS A 190 11.16 -1.00 16.47
C HIS A 190 9.79 -1.28 15.85
N ILE A 191 9.11 -2.37 16.22
CA ILE A 191 7.72 -2.61 15.79
C ILE A 191 6.81 -1.43 16.17
N LYS A 192 7.01 -0.83 17.34
CA LYS A 192 6.18 0.28 17.83
C LYS A 192 6.58 1.63 17.23
N THR A 193 7.87 1.90 17.10
CA THR A 193 8.40 3.19 16.61
C THR A 193 8.23 3.31 15.10
N ASP A 194 8.63 2.27 14.36
CA ASP A 194 8.69 2.30 12.91
C ASP A 194 7.38 1.84 12.28
N LYS A 195 6.49 1.21 13.08
CA LYS A 195 5.22 0.62 12.64
C LYS A 195 5.41 -0.40 11.51
N ALA A 196 6.53 -1.11 11.55
CA ALA A 196 6.90 -2.14 10.58
C ALA A 196 6.77 -3.54 11.20
N PRO A 197 6.33 -4.56 10.44
CA PRO A 197 6.08 -5.92 10.95
C PRO A 197 7.37 -6.76 10.99
N TYR A 198 8.35 -6.36 11.79
CA TYR A 198 9.65 -7.03 11.89
C TYR A 198 9.54 -8.48 12.39
N ASP A 199 8.57 -8.78 13.23
CA ASP A 199 8.25 -10.13 13.69
C ASP A 199 7.81 -11.03 12.53
N THR A 200 6.96 -10.53 11.67
CA THR A 200 6.52 -11.23 10.45
C THR A 200 7.72 -11.49 9.53
N TRP A 201 8.51 -10.44 9.25
CA TRP A 201 9.70 -10.57 8.39
C TRP A 201 10.74 -11.52 8.92
N ALA A 202 10.91 -11.59 10.25
CA ALA A 202 11.80 -12.57 10.86
C ALA A 202 11.28 -14.02 10.71
N ASN A 203 9.97 -14.23 10.91
CA ASN A 203 9.32 -15.52 10.73
C ASN A 203 9.36 -16.01 9.28
N GLU A 204 9.29 -15.09 8.32
CA GLU A 204 9.40 -15.37 6.88
C GLU A 204 10.86 -15.53 6.41
N GLY A 205 11.85 -15.30 7.27
CA GLY A 205 13.27 -15.39 6.94
C GLY A 205 13.82 -14.22 6.14
N LEU A 206 13.08 -13.13 6.03
CA LEU A 206 13.49 -11.91 5.31
C LEU A 206 14.52 -11.10 6.10
N ILE A 207 14.52 -11.23 7.43
CA ILE A 207 15.54 -10.67 8.31
C ILE A 207 16.05 -11.75 9.28
N THR A 208 17.30 -11.64 9.69
CA THR A 208 17.91 -12.50 10.68
C THR A 208 17.99 -11.79 12.03
N LEU A 209 17.44 -12.41 13.06
CA LEU A 209 17.57 -11.92 14.42
C LEU A 209 18.91 -12.35 15.03
N THR A 210 19.62 -11.40 15.65
CA THR A 210 20.88 -11.64 16.33
C THR A 210 20.72 -11.55 17.85
N GLU A 211 21.48 -12.37 18.60
CA GLU A 211 21.42 -12.39 20.06
C GLU A 211 22.21 -11.21 20.69
N THR A 212 23.18 -10.69 19.99
CA THR A 212 24.04 -9.59 20.45
C THR A 212 23.57 -8.24 19.90
N LEU A 213 23.97 -7.16 20.56
CA LEU A 213 23.66 -5.80 20.16
C LEU A 213 24.55 -5.26 19.02
N GLY A 214 25.24 -6.14 18.32
CA GLY A 214 26.15 -5.79 17.22
C GLY A 214 27.57 -5.54 17.70
#